data_2513f66e5ee3401eaa25297bd1e1d7b1
#
_entry.id   2513f66e5ee3401eaa25297bd1e1d7b1
#
_cell.length_a   1.000
_cell.length_b   1.000
_cell.length_c   1.000
_cell.angle_alpha   90.00
_cell.angle_beta   90.00
_cell.angle_gamma   90.00
#
_symmetry.space_group_name_H-M   'P 1'
#
loop_
_entity.id
_entity.type
_entity.pdbx_description
1 polymer ?
#
loop_
_entity_poly.entity_id
_entity_poly.type
_entity_poly.pdbx_seq_one_letter_code
_entity_poly.pdbx_strand_id
1 'polypeptide(L)'
;MELKNYRTHPRRRVPSDKDISPERLGELMGTVGKYLRYDETYTWDANINGIIVRYTGNSFHQYDFWIENWFPGPNDGSVLPQAFIYSVQGVPAHEPYAYYCPERNTALFINAEYYGQCKSWALGMAAAVLERNFNTHSIHGACAEVEGKGVVIIAPTGTGKTTQVNKLFQHPKGRIIGDDWVYIKHPARVDENTIFTVRQPERTLYVRTENEREEPWLRPIFDRCKCENVVTSREECENPTCLGKGRCAFDEGRGWCFYAFGNSRAMLPREWMKGPEKVANETVLRLIVLLRRDDHSPAEAWLEPDEAIEILKKGEYMVSPGAGPKEKWGTMGYEPWYNPYLLVRDDARQEEFFRNEFRTAKCVICNTGLKGETVKRTFQRIMKALERC
;
A
#
# COMPACT_ATOMS: atom_id res chain seq x y z
N MET A 1 30.58 2.97 3.44
CA MET A 1 29.45 2.86 4.37
C MET A 1 28.52 1.78 3.83
N GLU A 2 28.49 0.62 4.44
CA GLU A 2 27.60 -0.45 4.00
C GLU A 2 26.20 -0.15 4.51
N LEU A 3 25.30 0.25 3.60
CA LEU A 3 23.88 0.42 3.90
C LEU A 3 23.20 -0.96 3.96
N LYS A 4 23.47 -1.73 5.01
CA LYS A 4 22.90 -3.07 5.16
C LYS A 4 21.74 -3.05 6.15
N ASN A 5 20.53 -3.01 5.64
CA ASN A 5 19.31 -3.25 6.39
C ASN A 5 18.57 -4.50 5.88
N TYR A 6 19.36 -5.51 5.47
CA TYR A 6 18.81 -6.77 5.01
C TYR A 6 18.41 -7.64 6.18
N ARG A 7 17.30 -8.35 6.01
CA ARG A 7 16.80 -9.29 6.99
C ARG A 7 16.78 -10.66 6.34
N THR A 8 17.54 -11.57 6.90
CA THR A 8 17.64 -12.95 6.43
C THR A 8 16.43 -13.80 6.77
N HIS A 9 15.72 -13.46 7.86
CA HIS A 9 14.53 -14.21 8.27
C HIS A 9 13.27 -13.59 7.71
N PRO A 10 12.42 -14.39 7.03
CA PRO A 10 11.17 -13.87 6.46
C PRO A 10 10.22 -13.38 7.55
N ARG A 11 9.74 -12.16 7.36
CA ARG A 11 8.69 -11.56 8.15
C ARG A 11 7.39 -11.61 7.38
N ARG A 12 6.34 -12.13 8.00
CA ARG A 12 5.04 -12.34 7.38
C ARG A 12 3.96 -11.64 8.21
N ARG A 13 2.81 -11.44 7.58
CA ARG A 13 1.62 -11.05 8.33
C ARG A 13 1.32 -12.10 9.38
N VAL A 14 1.01 -11.63 10.58
CA VAL A 14 0.55 -12.47 11.68
C VAL A 14 -0.99 -12.47 11.73
N PRO A 15 -1.60 -13.48 12.35
CA PRO A 15 -3.02 -13.46 12.68
C PRO A 15 -3.39 -12.20 13.45
N SER A 16 -4.65 -11.76 13.35
CA SER A 16 -5.05 -10.52 13.97
C SER A 16 -6.52 -10.52 14.39
N ASP A 17 -6.81 -9.77 15.46
CA ASP A 17 -8.14 -9.35 15.86
C ASP A 17 -8.23 -7.82 15.69
N LYS A 18 -9.19 -7.37 14.88
CA LYS A 18 -9.31 -5.95 14.49
C LYS A 18 -10.45 -5.23 15.24
N ASP A 19 -11.01 -5.84 16.27
CA ASP A 19 -12.16 -5.28 16.99
C ASP A 19 -12.15 -5.65 18.49
N ILE A 20 -11.02 -5.40 19.16
CA ILE A 20 -10.92 -5.63 20.60
C ILE A 20 -11.45 -4.41 21.37
N SER A 21 -12.05 -4.69 22.56
CA SER A 21 -12.52 -3.63 23.45
C SER A 21 -11.36 -2.88 24.14
N PRO A 22 -11.61 -1.67 24.68
CA PRO A 22 -10.63 -0.94 25.49
C PRO A 22 -10.14 -1.72 26.71
N GLU A 23 -11.01 -2.51 27.36
CA GLU A 23 -10.66 -3.36 28.51
C GLU A 23 -9.68 -4.43 28.09
N ARG A 24 -9.96 -5.11 26.96
CA ARG A 24 -9.06 -6.13 26.41
C ARG A 24 -7.70 -5.55 26.02
N LEU A 25 -7.69 -4.37 25.42
CA LEU A 25 -6.44 -3.65 25.15
C LEU A 25 -5.68 -3.37 26.44
N GLY A 26 -6.35 -2.91 27.49
CA GLY A 26 -5.76 -2.66 28.82
C GLY A 26 -5.13 -3.90 29.43
N GLU A 27 -5.80 -5.05 29.39
CA GLU A 27 -5.28 -6.34 29.85
C GLU A 27 -4.00 -6.74 29.09
N LEU A 28 -4.04 -6.65 27.77
CA LEU A 28 -2.90 -6.97 26.92
C LEU A 28 -1.73 -6.04 27.21
N MET A 29 -1.95 -4.73 27.28
CA MET A 29 -0.92 -3.74 27.59
C MET A 29 -0.34 -3.95 28.99
N GLY A 30 -1.14 -4.32 29.98
CA GLY A 30 -0.68 -4.69 31.32
C GLY A 30 0.25 -5.91 31.31
N THR A 31 0.00 -6.85 30.40
CA THR A 31 0.82 -8.06 30.25
C THR A 31 2.15 -7.77 29.54
N VAL A 32 2.12 -6.98 28.46
CA VAL A 32 3.29 -6.79 27.60
C VAL A 32 4.08 -5.51 27.87
N GLY A 33 3.50 -4.53 28.55
CA GLY A 33 4.13 -3.22 28.79
C GLY A 33 5.50 -3.28 29.51
N LYS A 34 5.70 -4.30 30.35
CA LYS A 34 7.00 -4.54 31.01
C LYS A 34 8.16 -4.86 30.07
N TYR A 35 7.86 -5.23 28.81
CA TYR A 35 8.87 -5.48 27.77
C TYR A 35 9.22 -4.22 26.99
N LEU A 36 8.51 -3.10 27.20
CA LEU A 36 8.86 -1.79 26.68
C LEU A 36 9.73 -1.05 27.71
N ARG A 37 10.98 -1.41 27.76
CA ARG A 37 11.96 -0.75 28.65
C ARG A 37 12.34 0.59 28.06
N TYR A 38 12.46 1.61 28.91
CA TYR A 38 12.75 2.99 28.50
C TYR A 38 14.02 3.11 27.65
N ASP A 39 15.05 2.38 27.99
CA ASP A 39 16.37 2.38 27.34
C ASP A 39 16.42 1.58 26.04
N GLU A 40 15.39 0.79 25.74
CA GLU A 40 15.29 -0.07 24.55
C GLU A 40 14.04 0.24 23.71
N THR A 41 13.34 1.33 24.01
CA THR A 41 12.07 1.68 23.36
C THR A 41 12.26 2.88 22.44
N TYR A 42 11.82 2.72 21.21
CA TYR A 42 11.80 3.74 20.16
C TYR A 42 10.41 4.35 20.06
N THR A 43 10.36 5.69 19.99
CA THR A 43 9.09 6.41 19.81
C THR A 43 9.27 7.47 18.72
N TRP A 44 8.30 7.54 17.79
CA TRP A 44 8.31 8.55 16.75
C TRP A 44 6.92 8.81 16.20
N ASP A 45 6.61 10.08 15.92
CA ASP A 45 5.33 10.55 15.40
C ASP A 45 5.39 10.71 13.89
N ALA A 46 4.56 9.93 13.18
CA ALA A 46 4.38 10.01 11.75
C ALA A 46 3.21 10.94 11.40
N ASN A 47 3.41 11.79 10.39
CA ASN A 47 2.33 12.55 9.78
C ASN A 47 1.80 11.81 8.56
N ILE A 48 0.62 11.21 8.68
CA ILE A 48 -0.07 10.49 7.60
C ILE A 48 -1.24 11.34 7.12
N ASN A 49 -1.00 12.13 6.10
CA ASN A 49 -1.98 13.06 5.52
C ASN A 49 -2.64 14.01 6.57
N GLY A 50 -1.84 14.50 7.52
CA GLY A 50 -2.30 15.39 8.60
C GLY A 50 -2.72 14.69 9.89
N ILE A 51 -2.84 13.37 9.89
CA ILE A 51 -3.10 12.58 11.10
C ILE A 51 -1.76 12.16 11.71
N ILE A 52 -1.59 12.43 13.00
CA ILE A 52 -0.39 12.03 13.72
C ILE A 52 -0.61 10.63 14.30
N VAL A 53 0.21 9.69 13.83
CA VAL A 53 0.24 8.31 14.30
C VAL A 53 1.53 8.10 15.07
N ARG A 54 1.45 7.82 16.37
CA ARG A 54 2.60 7.54 17.20
C ARG A 54 2.95 6.06 17.17
N TYR A 55 4.16 5.76 16.77
CA TYR A 55 4.77 4.44 16.96
C TYR A 55 5.54 4.42 18.27
N THR A 56 5.38 3.36 19.07
CA THR A 56 6.17 3.04 20.25
C THR A 56 6.47 1.56 20.27
N GLY A 57 7.75 1.18 20.29
CA GLY A 57 8.10 -0.24 20.26
C GLY A 57 9.57 -0.50 20.52
N ASN A 58 9.92 -1.76 20.75
CA ASN A 58 11.29 -2.24 20.95
C ASN A 58 11.88 -2.98 19.73
N SER A 59 11.21 -2.94 18.58
CA SER A 59 11.75 -3.44 17.31
C SER A 59 12.47 -2.32 16.58
N PHE A 60 13.81 -2.34 16.56
CA PHE A 60 14.60 -1.42 15.75
C PHE A 60 14.28 -1.56 14.26
N HIS A 61 14.02 -2.78 13.78
CA HIS A 61 13.65 -3.01 12.39
C HIS A 61 12.39 -2.22 11.97
N GLN A 62 11.31 -2.35 12.74
CA GLN A 62 10.08 -1.61 12.43
C GLN A 62 10.25 -0.11 12.58
N TYR A 63 10.95 0.34 13.63
CA TYR A 63 11.24 1.74 13.85
C TYR A 63 12.03 2.37 12.72
N ASP A 64 13.08 1.68 12.26
CA ASP A 64 13.95 2.16 11.18
C ASP A 64 13.21 2.30 9.84
N PHE A 65 12.27 1.38 9.55
CA PHE A 65 11.36 1.50 8.40
C PHE A 65 10.30 2.58 8.62
N TRP A 66 9.80 2.72 9.84
CA TRP A 66 8.78 3.70 10.20
C TRP A 66 9.24 5.14 9.95
N ILE A 67 10.41 5.52 10.46
CA ILE A 67 10.97 6.87 10.29
C ILE A 67 11.33 7.20 8.83
N GLU A 68 11.59 6.19 8.00
CA GLU A 68 11.89 6.40 6.58
C GLU A 68 10.63 6.50 5.73
N ASN A 69 9.58 5.76 6.05
CA ASN A 69 8.37 5.70 5.23
C ASN A 69 7.52 6.98 5.34
N TRP A 70 7.49 7.63 6.49
CA TRP A 70 6.56 8.71 6.77
C TRP A 70 7.22 10.08 6.84
N PHE A 71 6.42 11.12 6.62
CA PHE A 71 6.80 12.47 7.00
C PHE A 71 6.76 12.61 8.53
N PRO A 72 7.66 13.40 9.14
CA PRO A 72 7.64 13.62 10.58
C PRO A 72 6.39 14.39 11.02
N GLY A 73 5.85 14.02 12.17
CA GLY A 73 4.89 14.84 12.88
C GLY A 73 5.55 16.04 13.55
N PRO A 74 4.78 17.03 14.04
CA PRO A 74 5.30 18.14 14.81
C PRO A 74 5.98 17.66 16.11
N ASN A 75 7.15 18.19 16.42
CA ASN A 75 7.92 17.82 17.61
C ASN A 75 7.66 18.74 18.82
N ASP A 76 6.89 19.81 18.64
CA ASP A 76 6.67 20.88 19.61
C ASP A 76 5.44 20.65 20.52
N GLY A 77 4.78 19.51 20.38
CA GLY A 77 3.56 19.21 21.13
C GLY A 77 2.32 19.97 20.67
N SER A 78 2.40 20.71 19.56
CA SER A 78 1.26 21.48 19.01
C SER A 78 0.10 20.61 18.56
N VAL A 79 0.38 19.34 18.20
CA VAL A 79 -0.63 18.35 17.80
C VAL A 79 -0.43 17.07 18.58
N LEU A 80 -1.47 16.61 19.24
CA LEU A 80 -1.46 15.30 19.91
C LEU A 80 -1.70 14.19 18.90
N PRO A 81 -1.10 12.99 19.09
CA PRO A 81 -1.39 11.83 18.27
C PRO A 81 -2.86 11.44 18.32
N GLN A 82 -3.43 11.12 17.16
CA GLN A 82 -4.81 10.63 17.00
C GLN A 82 -4.88 9.11 16.87
N ALA A 83 -3.73 8.46 16.74
CA ALA A 83 -3.62 7.01 16.64
C ALA A 83 -2.31 6.52 17.25
N PHE A 84 -2.31 5.30 17.80
CA PHE A 84 -1.17 4.74 18.53
C PHE A 84 -0.85 3.33 18.04
N ILE A 85 0.40 3.07 17.76
CA ILE A 85 0.92 1.74 17.45
C ILE A 85 1.93 1.35 18.50
N TYR A 86 1.66 0.25 19.19
CA TYR A 86 2.61 -0.39 20.08
C TYR A 86 3.14 -1.67 19.43
N SER A 87 4.46 -1.84 19.42
CA SER A 87 5.11 -3.03 18.88
C SER A 87 6.08 -3.62 19.89
N VAL A 88 5.70 -4.77 20.45
CA VAL A 88 6.40 -5.38 21.57
C VAL A 88 6.95 -6.73 21.15
N GLN A 89 8.27 -6.84 21.14
CA GLN A 89 8.99 -8.05 20.79
C GLN A 89 9.57 -8.71 22.03
N GLY A 90 9.87 -10.02 21.91
CA GLY A 90 10.49 -10.79 22.98
C GLY A 90 9.53 -11.13 24.12
N VAL A 91 8.23 -11.19 23.86
CA VAL A 91 7.22 -11.65 24.84
C VAL A 91 7.22 -13.18 24.88
N PRO A 92 7.69 -13.82 25.96
CA PRO A 92 7.75 -15.28 26.05
C PRO A 92 6.38 -15.92 25.98
N ALA A 93 6.31 -17.09 25.36
CA ALA A 93 5.08 -17.90 25.27
C ALA A 93 3.86 -17.20 24.65
N HIS A 94 4.09 -16.08 23.94
CA HIS A 94 3.06 -15.41 23.16
C HIS A 94 3.31 -15.63 21.68
N GLU A 95 2.36 -16.26 21.01
CA GLU A 95 2.41 -16.42 19.56
C GLU A 95 2.36 -15.04 18.88
N PRO A 96 3.04 -14.85 17.71
CA PRO A 96 2.97 -13.61 16.95
C PRO A 96 1.54 -13.25 16.60
N TYR A 97 1.07 -12.08 17.07
CA TYR A 97 -0.30 -11.64 16.87
C TYR A 97 -0.42 -10.12 16.83
N ALA A 98 -1.48 -9.61 16.16
CA ALA A 98 -1.78 -8.19 16.09
C ALA A 98 -3.22 -7.91 16.55
N TYR A 99 -3.40 -6.87 17.35
CA TYR A 99 -4.69 -6.45 17.91
C TYR A 99 -4.96 -4.99 17.54
N TYR A 100 -6.22 -4.66 17.25
CA TYR A 100 -6.65 -3.29 17.03
C TYR A 100 -7.91 -2.99 17.85
N CYS A 101 -7.87 -1.88 18.59
CA CYS A 101 -8.99 -1.33 19.33
C CYS A 101 -9.53 -0.09 18.60
N PRO A 102 -10.66 -0.19 17.90
CA PRO A 102 -11.23 0.93 17.14
C PRO A 102 -11.59 2.15 17.99
N GLU A 103 -12.13 1.93 19.20
CA GLU A 103 -12.56 2.99 20.11
C GLU A 103 -11.38 3.87 20.57
N ARG A 104 -10.19 3.28 20.70
CA ARG A 104 -8.95 3.96 21.11
C ARG A 104 -8.04 4.29 19.94
N ASN A 105 -8.43 3.89 18.73
CA ASN A 105 -7.59 3.97 17.54
C ASN A 105 -6.14 3.50 17.83
N THR A 106 -6.03 2.34 18.46
CA THR A 106 -4.77 1.81 18.99
C THR A 106 -4.53 0.40 18.48
N ALA A 107 -3.35 0.19 17.89
CA ALA A 107 -2.87 -1.11 17.45
C ALA A 107 -1.77 -1.64 18.38
N LEU A 108 -1.79 -2.94 18.64
CA LEU A 108 -0.77 -3.64 19.43
C LEU A 108 -0.26 -4.85 18.63
N PHE A 109 1.04 -4.84 18.30
CA PHE A 109 1.75 -5.93 17.66
C PHE A 109 2.61 -6.65 18.71
N ILE A 110 2.39 -7.95 18.90
CA ILE A 110 3.14 -8.78 19.85
C ILE A 110 3.94 -9.80 19.06
N ASN A 111 5.27 -9.83 19.21
CA ASN A 111 6.19 -10.70 18.48
C ASN A 111 6.02 -10.64 16.94
N ALA A 112 5.55 -9.52 16.42
CA ALA A 112 5.15 -9.34 15.03
C ALA A 112 5.96 -8.19 14.40
N GLU A 113 7.05 -8.53 13.72
CA GLU A 113 8.01 -7.55 13.19
C GLU A 113 7.81 -7.19 11.71
N TYR A 114 6.85 -7.77 11.00
CA TYR A 114 6.64 -7.44 9.58
C TYR A 114 6.17 -6.01 9.41
N TYR A 115 7.06 -5.15 8.87
CA TYR A 115 6.76 -3.74 8.67
C TYR A 115 5.57 -3.49 7.76
N GLY A 116 5.40 -4.29 6.71
CA GLY A 116 4.27 -4.15 5.80
C GLY A 116 2.88 -4.32 6.44
N GLN A 117 2.77 -5.05 7.57
CA GLN A 117 1.53 -5.10 8.34
C GLN A 117 1.35 -3.86 9.19
N CYS A 118 2.41 -3.42 9.88
CA CYS A 118 2.42 -2.19 10.65
C CYS A 118 2.06 -0.97 9.78
N LYS A 119 2.71 -0.83 8.61
CA LYS A 119 2.44 0.21 7.62
C LYS A 119 0.97 0.23 7.20
N SER A 120 0.44 -0.92 6.81
CA SER A 120 -0.95 -0.99 6.32
C SER A 120 -1.98 -0.65 7.39
N TRP A 121 -1.68 -0.99 8.65
CA TRP A 121 -2.54 -0.61 9.77
C TRP A 121 -2.46 0.88 10.08
N ALA A 122 -1.27 1.48 10.02
CA ALA A 122 -1.12 2.93 10.16
C ALA A 122 -1.98 3.71 9.15
N LEU A 123 -2.00 3.25 7.89
CA LEU A 123 -2.85 3.83 6.84
C LEU A 123 -4.34 3.67 7.18
N GLY A 124 -4.77 2.48 7.62
CA GLY A 124 -6.15 2.22 8.03
C GLY A 124 -6.58 3.01 9.28
N MET A 125 -5.66 3.20 10.25
CA MET A 125 -5.90 4.03 11.43
C MET A 125 -6.05 5.51 11.08
N ALA A 126 -5.21 6.03 10.20
CA ALA A 126 -5.35 7.38 9.68
C ALA A 126 -6.65 7.53 8.87
N ALA A 127 -7.00 6.54 8.03
CA ALA A 127 -8.25 6.50 7.28
C ALA A 127 -9.47 6.61 8.18
N ALA A 128 -9.52 5.86 9.28
CA ALA A 128 -10.64 5.90 10.23
C ALA A 128 -10.91 7.31 10.79
N VAL A 129 -9.85 8.09 11.05
CA VAL A 129 -9.97 9.48 11.50
C VAL A 129 -10.34 10.42 10.34
N LEU A 130 -9.68 10.25 9.20
CA LEU A 130 -9.86 11.11 8.02
C LEU A 130 -11.26 11.01 7.43
N GLU A 131 -11.79 9.80 7.29
CA GLU A 131 -13.13 9.56 6.76
C GLU A 131 -14.22 10.05 7.71
N ARG A 132 -14.07 9.81 9.02
CA ARG A 132 -15.06 10.19 10.02
C ARG A 132 -15.10 11.71 10.28
N ASN A 133 -13.91 12.33 10.42
CA ASN A 133 -13.82 13.68 10.98
C ASN A 133 -13.44 14.74 9.95
N PHE A 134 -12.82 14.36 8.84
CA PHE A 134 -12.23 15.31 7.89
C PHE A 134 -12.77 15.20 6.47
N ASN A 135 -13.83 14.43 6.27
CA ASN A 135 -14.45 14.23 4.96
C ASN A 135 -13.42 13.90 3.88
N THR A 136 -12.54 12.93 4.18
CA THR A 136 -11.42 12.55 3.32
C THR A 136 -11.51 11.07 3.01
N HIS A 137 -11.70 10.73 1.76
CA HIS A 137 -11.79 9.35 1.28
C HIS A 137 -10.44 8.68 1.21
N SER A 138 -10.34 7.42 1.61
CA SER A 138 -9.13 6.60 1.58
C SER A 138 -9.26 5.49 0.54
N ILE A 139 -8.37 5.47 -0.43
CA ILE A 139 -8.38 4.49 -1.51
C ILE A 139 -7.09 3.65 -1.48
N HIS A 140 -7.22 2.32 -1.46
CA HIS A 140 -6.15 1.41 -1.81
C HIS A 140 -5.97 1.44 -3.33
N GLY A 141 -5.15 2.35 -3.80
CA GLY A 141 -4.95 2.65 -5.21
C GLY A 141 -3.59 3.24 -5.48
N ALA A 142 -3.15 3.11 -6.73
CA ALA A 142 -1.97 3.80 -7.23
C ALA A 142 -2.39 5.05 -7.99
N CYS A 143 -1.59 6.11 -7.93
CA CYS A 143 -1.89 7.36 -8.62
C CYS A 143 -0.66 7.92 -9.33
N ALA A 144 -0.88 8.32 -10.56
CA ALA A 144 0.04 9.13 -11.34
C ALA A 144 -0.70 10.33 -11.94
N GLU A 145 0.08 11.35 -12.28
CA GLU A 145 -0.39 12.49 -13.03
C GLU A 145 0.21 12.49 -14.43
N VAL A 146 -0.57 12.83 -15.43
CA VAL A 146 -0.08 13.10 -16.78
C VAL A 146 -0.69 14.42 -17.27
N GLU A 147 0.14 15.40 -17.60
CA GLU A 147 -0.30 16.73 -18.08
C GLU A 147 -1.24 17.45 -17.10
N GLY A 148 -1.02 17.34 -15.80
CA GLY A 148 -1.86 17.97 -14.78
C GLY A 148 -3.16 17.21 -14.47
N LYS A 149 -3.38 16.05 -15.12
CA LYS A 149 -4.56 15.20 -14.92
C LYS A 149 -4.19 13.98 -14.07
N GLY A 150 -4.80 13.84 -12.90
CA GLY A 150 -4.62 12.71 -11.99
C GLY A 150 -5.40 11.48 -12.45
N VAL A 151 -4.71 10.34 -12.44
CA VAL A 151 -5.28 9.01 -12.71
C VAL A 151 -5.11 8.15 -11.47
N VAL A 152 -6.21 7.73 -10.87
CA VAL A 152 -6.21 6.76 -9.76
C VAL A 152 -6.55 5.38 -10.31
N ILE A 153 -5.67 4.41 -10.05
CA ILE A 153 -5.85 3.02 -10.48
C ILE A 153 -6.23 2.17 -9.27
N ILE A 154 -7.41 1.62 -9.29
CA ILE A 154 -7.94 0.72 -8.25
C ILE A 154 -7.98 -0.70 -8.82
N ALA A 155 -7.44 -1.65 -8.10
CA ALA A 155 -7.35 -3.01 -8.59
C ALA A 155 -7.08 -4.01 -7.47
N PRO A 156 -7.55 -5.25 -7.59
CA PRO A 156 -7.09 -6.34 -6.74
C PRO A 156 -5.60 -6.60 -6.93
N THR A 157 -4.99 -7.24 -5.94
CA THR A 157 -3.58 -7.61 -6.00
C THR A 157 -3.28 -8.49 -7.22
N GLY A 158 -2.20 -8.18 -7.94
CA GLY A 158 -1.75 -8.99 -9.09
C GLY A 158 -2.40 -8.68 -10.43
N THR A 159 -3.26 -7.65 -10.53
CA THR A 159 -3.90 -7.24 -11.80
C THR A 159 -3.12 -6.20 -12.60
N GLY A 160 -1.98 -5.69 -12.08
CA GLY A 160 -1.09 -4.79 -12.82
C GLY A 160 -1.18 -3.32 -12.40
N LYS A 161 -1.71 -2.99 -11.23
CA LYS A 161 -1.80 -1.62 -10.68
C LYS A 161 -0.46 -0.89 -10.74
N THR A 162 0.57 -1.40 -10.05
CA THR A 162 1.93 -0.84 -10.03
C THR A 162 2.53 -0.75 -11.43
N THR A 163 2.32 -1.77 -12.27
CA THR A 163 2.83 -1.79 -13.64
C THR A 163 2.26 -0.64 -14.47
N GLN A 164 0.95 -0.38 -14.39
CA GLN A 164 0.32 0.69 -15.16
C GLN A 164 0.69 2.07 -14.62
N VAL A 165 0.75 2.27 -13.31
CA VAL A 165 1.20 3.56 -12.76
C VAL A 165 2.66 3.85 -13.12
N ASN A 166 3.51 2.83 -13.18
CA ASN A 166 4.88 2.97 -13.65
C ASN A 166 4.96 3.41 -15.12
N LYS A 167 4.06 2.94 -15.99
CA LYS A 167 4.00 3.42 -17.38
C LYS A 167 3.50 4.86 -17.49
N LEU A 168 2.52 5.24 -16.65
CA LEU A 168 2.01 6.61 -16.62
C LEU A 168 3.09 7.61 -16.18
N PHE A 169 3.81 7.36 -15.09
CA PHE A 169 4.84 8.30 -14.64
C PHE A 169 6.06 8.34 -15.57
N GLN A 170 6.36 7.25 -16.29
CA GLN A 170 7.42 7.21 -17.30
C GLN A 170 7.09 8.01 -18.56
N HIS A 171 5.82 8.37 -18.77
CA HIS A 171 5.44 9.30 -19.85
C HIS A 171 6.24 10.61 -19.71
N PRO A 172 6.67 11.27 -20.82
CA PRO A 172 7.47 12.51 -20.73
C PRO A 172 6.90 13.56 -19.79
N LYS A 173 5.59 13.73 -19.78
CA LYS A 173 4.86 14.67 -18.90
C LYS A 173 4.21 13.97 -17.70
N GLY A 174 4.63 12.75 -17.38
CA GLY A 174 4.10 11.96 -16.27
C GLY A 174 4.83 12.27 -14.96
N ARG A 175 4.12 12.23 -13.84
CA ARG A 175 4.65 12.31 -12.47
C ARG A 175 4.01 11.24 -11.60
N ILE A 176 4.77 10.66 -10.67
CA ILE A 176 4.23 9.72 -9.69
C ILE A 176 3.66 10.49 -8.49
N ILE A 177 2.48 10.07 -8.03
CA ILE A 177 1.87 10.52 -6.79
C ILE A 177 2.12 9.44 -5.72
N GLY A 178 1.56 8.24 -5.89
CA GLY A 178 1.71 7.12 -4.96
C GLY A 178 1.42 5.78 -5.63
N ASP A 179 1.93 4.67 -5.04
CA ASP A 179 1.80 3.33 -5.63
C ASP A 179 0.78 2.43 -4.92
N ASP A 180 0.43 2.72 -3.67
CA ASP A 180 -0.33 1.78 -2.85
C ASP A 180 -1.57 2.39 -2.19
N TRP A 181 -1.47 3.67 -1.78
CA TRP A 181 -2.53 4.34 -1.04
C TRP A 181 -2.61 5.81 -1.35
N VAL A 182 -3.85 6.32 -1.49
CA VAL A 182 -4.12 7.73 -1.71
C VAL A 182 -5.30 8.21 -0.87
N TYR A 183 -5.32 9.51 -0.58
CA TYR A 183 -6.42 10.20 0.08
C TYR A 183 -7.01 11.27 -0.83
N ILE A 184 -8.34 11.37 -0.85
CA ILE A 184 -9.07 12.38 -1.62
C ILE A 184 -9.91 13.20 -0.66
N LYS A 185 -9.56 14.47 -0.50
CA LYS A 185 -10.32 15.38 0.36
C LYS A 185 -11.56 15.88 -0.35
N HIS A 186 -12.70 15.73 0.31
CA HIS A 186 -13.98 16.25 -0.15
C HIS A 186 -14.28 17.60 0.49
N PRO A 187 -14.77 18.60 -0.26
CA PRO A 187 -15.31 19.83 0.31
C PRO A 187 -16.64 19.56 1.02
N ALA A 188 -17.10 20.52 1.82
CA ALA A 188 -18.38 20.39 2.54
C ALA A 188 -19.59 20.32 1.61
N ARG A 189 -19.48 20.86 0.41
CA ARG A 189 -20.52 20.78 -0.65
C ARG A 189 -19.85 20.28 -1.92
N VAL A 190 -20.50 19.35 -2.58
CA VAL A 190 -20.04 18.75 -3.84
C VAL A 190 -21.05 19.02 -4.93
N ASP A 191 -20.58 19.59 -6.04
CA ASP A 191 -21.32 19.84 -7.26
C ASP A 191 -20.51 19.38 -8.50
N GLU A 192 -21.02 19.68 -9.68
CA GLU A 192 -20.39 19.33 -10.97
C GLU A 192 -19.10 20.09 -11.29
N ASN A 193 -18.80 21.16 -10.55
CA ASN A 193 -17.58 21.97 -10.70
C ASN A 193 -16.54 21.64 -9.61
N THR A 194 -16.85 20.71 -8.72
CA THR A 194 -15.98 20.37 -7.60
C THR A 194 -14.67 19.76 -8.09
N ILE A 195 -13.56 20.29 -7.60
CA ILE A 195 -12.23 19.76 -7.88
C ILE A 195 -11.79 18.88 -6.72
N PHE A 196 -11.61 17.60 -6.97
CA PHE A 196 -11.05 16.67 -6.00
C PHE A 196 -9.53 16.60 -6.14
N THR A 197 -8.83 16.74 -5.01
CA THR A 197 -7.38 16.63 -4.95
C THR A 197 -6.99 15.29 -4.34
N VAL A 198 -6.24 14.52 -5.11
CA VAL A 198 -5.64 13.25 -4.67
C VAL A 198 -4.30 13.55 -4.02
N ARG A 199 -4.08 13.04 -2.82
CA ARG A 199 -2.83 13.16 -2.05
C ARG A 199 -2.29 11.80 -1.68
N GLN A 200 -0.98 11.70 -1.62
CA GLN A 200 -0.29 10.53 -1.16
C GLN A 200 0.27 10.76 0.28
N PRO A 201 0.26 9.75 1.15
CA PRO A 201 0.71 9.90 2.53
C PRO A 201 2.19 9.56 2.76
N GLU A 202 2.83 8.85 1.83
CA GLU A 202 4.15 8.25 2.05
C GLU A 202 5.29 9.16 1.56
N ARG A 203 6.31 9.36 2.39
CA ARG A 203 7.54 10.01 1.97
C ARG A 203 8.35 9.11 1.04
N THR A 204 8.41 7.82 1.37
CA THR A 204 9.15 6.80 0.64
C THR A 204 8.20 5.66 0.29
N LEU A 205 8.22 5.19 -0.95
CA LEU A 205 7.38 4.08 -1.39
C LEU A 205 7.88 2.75 -0.80
N TYR A 206 6.97 1.87 -0.45
CA TYR A 206 7.27 0.51 0.03
C TYR A 206 6.89 -0.49 -1.05
N VAL A 207 7.81 -0.72 -1.99
CA VAL A 207 7.55 -1.43 -3.24
C VAL A 207 8.07 -2.87 -3.25
N ARG A 208 7.45 -3.72 -4.07
CA ARG A 208 7.95 -5.07 -4.31
C ARG A 208 9.26 -5.04 -5.09
N THR A 209 10.28 -5.71 -4.60
CA THR A 209 11.56 -5.80 -5.30
C THR A 209 11.48 -6.65 -6.57
N GLU A 210 10.46 -7.51 -6.69
CA GLU A 210 10.18 -8.26 -7.93
C GLU A 210 9.91 -7.36 -9.14
N ASN A 211 9.54 -6.10 -8.94
CA ASN A 211 9.35 -5.13 -10.01
C ASN A 211 10.62 -4.91 -10.85
N GLU A 212 11.80 -5.21 -10.32
CA GLU A 212 13.07 -5.22 -11.07
C GLU A 212 13.02 -6.12 -12.32
N ARG A 213 12.19 -7.18 -12.30
CA ARG A 213 12.08 -8.09 -13.47
C ARG A 213 11.47 -7.42 -14.69
N GLU A 214 10.51 -6.54 -14.47
CA GLU A 214 9.83 -5.79 -15.53
C GLU A 214 10.50 -4.43 -15.78
N GLU A 215 11.14 -3.88 -14.74
CA GLU A 215 11.78 -2.57 -14.76
C GLU A 215 13.25 -2.69 -14.27
N PRO A 216 14.19 -3.22 -15.10
CA PRO A 216 15.57 -3.51 -14.69
C PRO A 216 16.37 -2.28 -14.20
N TRP A 217 15.95 -1.07 -14.56
CA TRP A 217 16.52 0.17 -14.06
C TRP A 217 16.33 0.40 -12.56
N LEU A 218 15.38 -0.31 -11.91
CA LEU A 218 15.19 -0.27 -10.46
C LEU A 218 16.30 -0.99 -9.69
N ARG A 219 16.99 -1.93 -10.33
CA ARG A 219 18.00 -2.78 -9.66
C ARG A 219 19.08 -1.96 -8.94
N PRO A 220 19.82 -1.04 -9.59
CA PRO A 220 20.84 -0.26 -8.90
C PRO A 220 20.27 0.68 -7.83
N ILE A 221 18.99 0.97 -7.89
CA ILE A 221 18.30 1.75 -6.85
C ILE A 221 18.03 0.86 -5.64
N PHE A 222 17.47 -0.35 -5.85
CA PHE A 222 17.21 -1.29 -4.76
C PHE A 222 18.49 -1.70 -4.02
N ASP A 223 19.63 -1.75 -4.72
CA ASP A 223 20.94 -2.00 -4.09
C ASP A 223 21.32 -0.95 -3.03
N ARG A 224 20.68 0.21 -3.04
CA ARG A 224 20.90 1.33 -2.13
C ARG A 224 19.75 1.54 -1.13
N CYS A 225 18.63 0.84 -1.31
CA CYS A 225 17.45 0.96 -0.46
C CYS A 225 17.55 0.06 0.78
N LYS A 226 16.85 0.44 1.85
CA LYS A 226 16.49 -0.50 2.90
C LYS A 226 15.55 -1.55 2.34
N CYS A 227 15.83 -2.81 2.62
CA CYS A 227 15.01 -3.92 2.13
C CYS A 227 14.54 -4.81 3.28
N GLU A 228 13.34 -5.34 3.15
CA GLU A 228 12.76 -6.35 4.05
C GLU A 228 12.52 -7.64 3.28
N ASN A 229 12.67 -8.78 3.96
CA ASN A 229 12.53 -10.13 3.37
C ASN A 229 13.47 -10.41 2.21
N VAL A 230 14.70 -9.94 2.33
CA VAL A 230 15.81 -10.25 1.43
C VAL A 230 16.71 -11.28 2.11
N VAL A 231 17.19 -12.27 1.39
CA VAL A 231 18.11 -13.28 1.90
C VAL A 231 19.54 -13.03 1.43
N THR A 232 20.50 -13.43 2.25
CA THR A 232 21.93 -13.30 2.00
C THR A 232 22.61 -14.65 1.70
N SER A 233 21.86 -15.76 1.79
CA SER A 233 22.35 -17.08 1.43
C SER A 233 21.33 -17.87 0.61
N ARG A 234 21.81 -18.87 -0.14
CA ARG A 234 20.95 -19.74 -0.95
C ARG A 234 20.10 -20.67 -0.06
N GLU A 235 20.65 -21.08 1.06
CA GLU A 235 20.02 -22.01 2.01
C GLU A 235 18.75 -21.39 2.63
N GLU A 236 18.71 -20.07 2.77
CA GLU A 236 17.57 -19.33 3.30
C GLU A 236 16.49 -19.06 2.24
N CYS A 237 16.72 -19.42 0.97
CA CYS A 237 15.81 -19.11 -0.12
C CYS A 237 14.62 -20.07 -0.17
N GLU A 238 13.40 -19.54 0.02
CA GLU A 238 12.16 -20.31 -0.07
C GLU A 238 11.52 -20.26 -1.48
N ASN A 239 12.18 -19.67 -2.49
CA ASN A 239 11.57 -19.47 -3.80
C ASN A 239 12.01 -20.51 -4.84
N PRO A 240 11.25 -21.59 -5.08
CA PRO A 240 11.62 -22.62 -6.05
C PRO A 240 11.53 -22.14 -7.51
N THR A 241 10.88 -21.01 -7.76
CA THR A 241 10.62 -20.53 -9.13
C THR A 241 11.90 -20.10 -9.85
N CYS A 242 12.87 -19.55 -9.11
CA CYS A 242 14.15 -19.14 -9.70
C CYS A 242 15.00 -20.35 -10.08
N LEU A 243 15.03 -21.37 -9.23
CA LEU A 243 15.78 -22.62 -9.48
C LEU A 243 15.26 -23.33 -10.73
N GLY A 244 13.93 -23.38 -10.93
CA GLY A 244 13.32 -23.95 -12.13
C GLY A 244 13.58 -23.17 -13.43
N LYS A 245 14.04 -21.90 -13.33
CA LYS A 245 14.35 -21.04 -14.48
C LYS A 245 15.87 -20.90 -14.75
N GLY A 246 16.71 -21.55 -13.96
CA GLY A 246 18.17 -21.50 -14.10
C GLY A 246 18.80 -20.12 -13.85
N ARG A 247 18.11 -19.24 -13.08
CA ARG A 247 18.54 -17.87 -12.79
C ARG A 247 18.53 -17.60 -11.30
N CYS A 248 19.54 -18.02 -10.60
CA CYS A 248 19.73 -17.68 -9.19
C CYS A 248 20.66 -16.47 -9.06
N ALA A 249 20.28 -15.48 -8.26
CA ALA A 249 21.10 -14.28 -8.02
C ALA A 249 22.46 -14.63 -7.41
N PHE A 250 22.54 -15.67 -6.60
CA PHE A 250 23.81 -16.14 -6.04
C PHE A 250 24.72 -16.78 -7.08
N ASP A 251 24.16 -17.44 -8.12
CA ASP A 251 24.95 -17.96 -9.25
C ASP A 251 25.51 -16.82 -10.12
N GLU A 252 24.88 -15.66 -10.10
CA GLU A 252 25.35 -14.44 -10.75
C GLU A 252 26.40 -13.67 -9.90
N GLY A 253 26.82 -14.23 -8.78
CA GLY A 253 27.82 -13.64 -7.88
C GLY A 253 27.29 -12.51 -6.99
N ARG A 254 25.98 -12.39 -6.83
CA ARG A 254 25.38 -11.40 -5.91
C ARG A 254 25.48 -11.88 -4.46
N GLY A 255 25.73 -10.95 -3.54
CA GLY A 255 25.74 -11.23 -2.11
C GLY A 255 24.35 -11.33 -1.45
N TRP A 256 23.26 -11.21 -2.23
CA TRP A 256 21.89 -11.20 -1.73
C TRP A 256 20.88 -11.50 -2.83
N CYS A 257 19.63 -11.85 -2.45
CA CYS A 257 18.54 -12.09 -3.37
C CYS A 257 17.26 -11.33 -2.97
N PHE A 258 16.72 -10.56 -3.90
CA PHE A 258 15.45 -9.85 -3.76
C PHE A 258 14.21 -10.72 -4.00
N TYR A 259 14.37 -11.93 -4.50
CA TYR A 259 13.25 -12.76 -4.95
C TYR A 259 12.91 -13.91 -4.01
N ALA A 260 13.65 -14.03 -2.90
CA ALA A 260 13.66 -15.24 -2.08
C ALA A 260 12.29 -15.66 -1.53
N PHE A 261 11.44 -14.72 -1.13
CA PHE A 261 10.17 -15.01 -0.47
C PHE A 261 8.94 -14.56 -1.25
N GLY A 262 9.08 -14.00 -2.44
CA GLY A 262 7.96 -13.41 -3.16
C GLY A 262 7.26 -12.23 -2.45
N ASN A 263 7.79 -11.81 -1.29
CA ASN A 263 7.31 -10.68 -0.50
C ASN A 263 8.43 -9.75 -0.04
N SER A 264 9.54 -9.76 -0.76
CA SER A 264 10.63 -8.79 -0.52
C SER A 264 10.18 -7.38 -0.89
N ARG A 265 10.57 -6.42 -0.07
CA ARG A 265 10.19 -5.01 -0.20
C ARG A 265 11.42 -4.12 -0.12
N ALA A 266 11.38 -3.01 -0.84
CA ALA A 266 12.36 -1.94 -0.75
C ALA A 266 11.67 -0.63 -0.36
N MET A 267 12.33 0.14 0.51
CA MET A 267 11.99 1.53 0.81
C MET A 267 12.58 2.41 -0.28
N LEU A 268 11.79 2.76 -1.27
CA LEU A 268 12.21 3.47 -2.48
C LEU A 268 11.88 4.97 -2.36
N PRO A 269 12.88 5.86 -2.19
CA PRO A 269 12.64 7.28 -2.28
C PRO A 269 12.08 7.64 -3.64
N ARG A 270 10.96 8.35 -3.68
CA ARG A 270 10.27 8.65 -4.94
C ARG A 270 11.14 9.42 -5.93
N GLU A 271 11.98 10.33 -5.42
CA GLU A 271 12.90 11.15 -6.19
C GLU A 271 14.00 10.34 -6.90
N TRP A 272 14.28 9.13 -6.41
CA TRP A 272 15.25 8.23 -7.05
C TRP A 272 14.69 7.53 -8.27
N MET A 273 13.37 7.57 -8.47
CA MET A 273 12.72 6.89 -9.59
C MET A 273 12.96 7.55 -10.95
N LYS A 274 13.32 8.75 -11.10
CA LYS A 274 13.74 9.46 -12.36
C LYS A 274 13.91 10.95 -12.13
N GLY A 275 14.25 11.36 -10.92
CA GLY A 275 14.44 12.75 -10.56
C GLY A 275 13.23 13.39 -9.87
N PRO A 276 13.44 14.48 -9.12
CA PRO A 276 12.40 15.14 -8.33
C PRO A 276 11.29 15.76 -9.19
N GLU A 277 11.56 16.11 -10.44
CA GLU A 277 10.57 16.65 -11.38
C GLU A 277 9.52 15.62 -11.78
N LYS A 278 9.80 14.32 -11.57
CA LYS A 278 8.89 13.21 -11.81
C LYS A 278 8.02 12.88 -10.61
N VAL A 279 8.09 13.64 -9.53
CA VAL A 279 7.35 13.43 -8.29
C VAL A 279 6.35 14.56 -8.07
N ALA A 280 5.15 14.22 -7.64
CA ALA A 280 4.21 15.19 -7.11
C ALA A 280 3.58 14.65 -5.81
N ASN A 281 3.20 15.56 -4.90
CA ASN A 281 2.56 15.20 -3.64
C ASN A 281 1.04 15.15 -3.76
N GLU A 282 0.50 15.85 -4.75
CA GLU A 282 -0.93 15.93 -5.02
C GLU A 282 -1.21 16.16 -6.50
N THR A 283 -2.40 15.83 -6.93
CA THR A 283 -2.91 16.08 -8.28
C THR A 283 -4.43 16.21 -8.28
N VAL A 284 -4.98 16.76 -9.37
CA VAL A 284 -6.44 16.84 -9.58
C VAL A 284 -6.95 15.51 -10.13
N LEU A 285 -7.93 14.91 -9.46
CA LEU A 285 -8.59 13.69 -9.94
C LEU A 285 -9.35 13.96 -11.24
N ARG A 286 -9.06 13.18 -12.28
CA ARG A 286 -9.77 13.25 -13.58
C ARG A 286 -10.27 11.88 -14.02
N LEU A 287 -9.53 10.83 -13.73
CA LEU A 287 -9.85 9.48 -14.18
C LEU A 287 -9.64 8.46 -13.05
N ILE A 288 -10.65 7.63 -12.83
CA ILE A 288 -10.52 6.41 -12.03
C ILE A 288 -10.49 5.24 -12.99
N VAL A 289 -9.46 4.42 -12.88
CA VAL A 289 -9.29 3.19 -13.68
C VAL A 289 -9.47 1.99 -12.77
N LEU A 290 -10.47 1.18 -13.05
CA LEU A 290 -10.60 -0.14 -12.44
C LEU A 290 -9.84 -1.15 -13.31
N LEU A 291 -8.97 -1.97 -12.73
CA LEU A 291 -8.38 -3.09 -13.44
C LEU A 291 -9.04 -4.39 -12.99
N ARG A 292 -9.35 -5.22 -13.97
CA ARG A 292 -9.78 -6.60 -13.75
C ARG A 292 -8.91 -7.58 -14.52
N ARG A 293 -9.03 -8.84 -14.19
CA ARG A 293 -8.36 -9.92 -14.91
C ARG A 293 -9.29 -11.12 -15.03
N ASP A 294 -9.95 -11.23 -16.17
CA ASP A 294 -10.78 -12.37 -16.56
C ASP A 294 -10.62 -12.64 -18.06
N ASP A 295 -11.24 -13.70 -18.57
CA ASP A 295 -11.12 -14.17 -19.94
C ASP A 295 -12.35 -13.86 -20.81
N HIS A 296 -13.38 -13.20 -20.25
CA HIS A 296 -14.67 -13.01 -20.90
C HIS A 296 -15.12 -11.53 -21.00
N SER A 297 -14.71 -10.67 -20.07
CA SER A 297 -15.10 -9.27 -20.11
C SER A 297 -14.37 -8.50 -21.22
N PRO A 298 -14.96 -7.42 -21.76
CA PRO A 298 -14.31 -6.62 -22.79
C PRO A 298 -12.97 -6.03 -22.30
N ALA A 299 -12.08 -5.73 -23.25
CA ALA A 299 -10.77 -5.16 -22.96
C ALA A 299 -10.85 -3.78 -22.26
N GLU A 300 -11.92 -3.04 -22.53
CA GLU A 300 -12.21 -1.71 -22.01
C GLU A 300 -13.71 -1.46 -21.99
N ALA A 301 -14.21 -0.83 -20.94
CA ALA A 301 -15.58 -0.30 -20.89
C ALA A 301 -15.61 0.98 -20.04
N TRP A 302 -16.32 1.98 -20.50
CA TRP A 302 -16.69 3.15 -19.70
C TRP A 302 -17.80 2.75 -18.74
N LEU A 303 -17.72 3.22 -17.51
CA LEU A 303 -18.71 2.90 -16.49
C LEU A 303 -19.46 4.15 -16.07
N GLU A 304 -20.77 4.03 -15.99
CA GLU A 304 -21.59 5.01 -15.28
C GLU A 304 -21.35 4.90 -13.76
N PRO A 305 -21.60 5.97 -12.99
CA PRO A 305 -21.35 6.00 -11.55
C PRO A 305 -21.91 4.79 -10.79
N ASP A 306 -23.16 4.42 -11.04
CA ASP A 306 -23.80 3.30 -10.34
C ASP A 306 -23.15 1.96 -10.69
N GLU A 307 -22.77 1.74 -11.95
CA GLU A 307 -22.07 0.52 -12.40
C GLU A 307 -20.70 0.42 -11.72
N ALA A 308 -19.94 1.52 -11.67
CA ALA A 308 -18.63 1.56 -11.02
C ALA A 308 -18.75 1.26 -9.51
N ILE A 309 -19.72 1.84 -8.84
CA ILE A 309 -19.99 1.63 -7.42
C ILE A 309 -20.35 0.16 -7.14
N GLU A 310 -21.22 -0.45 -7.94
CA GLU A 310 -21.59 -1.86 -7.76
C GLU A 310 -20.39 -2.80 -7.92
N ILE A 311 -19.49 -2.53 -8.88
CA ILE A 311 -18.26 -3.30 -9.05
C ILE A 311 -17.36 -3.14 -7.82
N LEU A 312 -17.19 -1.90 -7.32
CA LEU A 312 -16.37 -1.60 -6.15
C LEU A 312 -16.94 -2.21 -4.87
N LYS A 313 -18.27 -2.14 -4.66
CA LYS A 313 -18.95 -2.75 -3.51
C LYS A 313 -18.76 -4.25 -3.45
N LYS A 314 -18.90 -4.94 -4.59
CA LYS A 314 -18.67 -6.37 -4.68
C LYS A 314 -17.21 -6.72 -4.49
N GLY A 315 -16.31 -5.96 -5.09
CA GLY A 315 -14.87 -6.20 -5.03
C GLY A 315 -14.49 -7.60 -5.53
N GLU A 316 -15.17 -8.09 -6.57
CA GLU A 316 -14.92 -9.41 -7.15
C GLU A 316 -13.59 -9.47 -7.88
N TYR A 317 -12.80 -10.51 -7.63
CA TYR A 317 -11.55 -10.75 -8.34
C TYR A 317 -11.21 -12.24 -8.46
N MET A 318 -10.48 -12.59 -9.51
CA MET A 318 -9.89 -13.92 -9.65
C MET A 318 -8.62 -14.01 -8.80
N VAL A 319 -8.56 -14.96 -7.89
CA VAL A 319 -7.36 -15.20 -7.08
C VAL A 319 -6.25 -15.72 -7.99
N SER A 320 -5.16 -14.98 -8.09
CA SER A 320 -4.00 -15.28 -8.94
C SER A 320 -2.72 -15.43 -8.11
N PRO A 321 -1.62 -15.94 -8.69
CA PRO A 321 -0.33 -15.94 -8.02
C PRO A 321 0.03 -14.55 -7.49
N GLY A 322 0.34 -14.45 -6.18
CA GLY A 322 0.61 -13.19 -5.49
C GLY A 322 -0.62 -12.51 -4.87
N ALA A 323 -1.85 -12.94 -5.21
CA ALA A 323 -3.08 -12.44 -4.59
C ALA A 323 -3.63 -13.35 -3.47
N GLY A 324 -3.16 -14.58 -3.39
CA GLY A 324 -3.59 -15.53 -2.36
C GLY A 324 -2.79 -16.85 -2.42
N PRO A 325 -3.08 -17.78 -1.50
CA PRO A 325 -2.42 -19.07 -1.44
C PRO A 325 -2.76 -19.91 -2.68
N LYS A 326 -1.84 -20.81 -3.06
CA LYS A 326 -1.90 -21.59 -4.31
C LYS A 326 -3.20 -22.41 -4.44
N GLU A 327 -3.72 -22.88 -3.34
CA GLU A 327 -4.95 -23.69 -3.27
C GLU A 327 -6.20 -22.91 -3.70
N LYS A 328 -6.13 -21.58 -3.65
CA LYS A 328 -7.22 -20.68 -4.07
C LYS A 328 -7.04 -20.10 -5.47
N TRP A 329 -5.96 -20.39 -6.17
CA TRP A 329 -5.76 -19.85 -7.51
C TRP A 329 -6.86 -20.32 -8.48
N GLY A 330 -7.41 -19.38 -9.26
CA GLY A 330 -8.51 -19.62 -10.16
C GLY A 330 -9.89 -19.61 -9.51
N THR A 331 -9.99 -19.39 -8.19
CA THR A 331 -11.28 -19.18 -7.52
C THR A 331 -11.63 -17.70 -7.43
N MET A 332 -12.93 -17.40 -7.25
CA MET A 332 -13.39 -16.04 -6.99
C MET A 332 -13.07 -15.62 -5.56
N GLY A 333 -12.49 -14.45 -5.42
CA GLY A 333 -12.32 -13.73 -4.17
C GLY A 333 -13.21 -12.48 -4.15
N TYR A 334 -13.47 -11.98 -2.95
CA TYR A 334 -14.27 -10.79 -2.71
C TYR A 334 -13.53 -9.87 -1.76
N GLU A 335 -13.22 -8.65 -2.20
CA GLU A 335 -12.59 -7.62 -1.41
C GLU A 335 -13.33 -6.29 -1.64
N PRO A 336 -14.36 -6.00 -0.85
CA PRO A 336 -15.15 -4.79 -1.01
C PRO A 336 -14.28 -3.53 -1.11
N TRP A 337 -14.61 -2.68 -2.08
CA TRP A 337 -13.88 -1.46 -2.40
C TRP A 337 -12.44 -1.71 -2.86
N TYR A 338 -12.06 -2.97 -3.09
CA TYR A 338 -10.68 -3.43 -3.30
C TYR A 338 -9.70 -2.91 -2.23
N ASN A 339 -10.21 -2.72 -0.99
CA ASN A 339 -9.45 -2.13 0.11
C ASN A 339 -9.38 -3.02 1.36
N PRO A 340 -8.42 -3.97 1.41
CA PRO A 340 -8.25 -4.89 2.53
C PRO A 340 -7.67 -4.24 3.80
N TYR A 341 -7.26 -2.98 3.71
CA TYR A 341 -6.51 -2.31 4.76
C TYR A 341 -7.37 -1.38 5.63
N LEU A 342 -8.63 -1.14 5.28
CA LEU A 342 -9.56 -0.46 6.17
C LEU A 342 -9.74 -1.28 7.44
N LEU A 343 -9.39 -0.70 8.57
CA LEU A 343 -9.57 -1.32 9.89
C LEU A 343 -11.00 -1.11 10.40
N VAL A 344 -11.57 0.04 10.10
CA VAL A 344 -12.98 0.34 10.31
C VAL A 344 -13.59 0.57 8.93
N ARG A 345 -14.63 -0.18 8.58
CA ARG A 345 -15.29 -0.08 7.29
C ARG A 345 -16.71 0.46 7.45
N ASP A 346 -17.00 1.52 6.74
CA ASP A 346 -18.33 2.11 6.59
C ASP A 346 -18.71 2.12 5.11
N ASP A 347 -19.47 1.11 4.69
CA ASP A 347 -19.83 0.90 3.27
C ASP A 347 -20.70 2.04 2.72
N ALA A 348 -21.56 2.62 3.55
CA ALA A 348 -22.39 3.76 3.14
C ALA A 348 -21.52 5.01 2.88
N ARG A 349 -20.50 5.21 3.72
CA ARG A 349 -19.56 6.29 3.58
C ARG A 349 -18.65 6.12 2.35
N GLN A 350 -18.18 4.90 2.09
CA GLN A 350 -17.42 4.59 0.88
C GLN A 350 -18.24 4.86 -0.39
N GLU A 351 -19.51 4.43 -0.40
CA GLU A 351 -20.41 4.70 -1.52
C GLU A 351 -20.63 6.20 -1.73
N GLU A 352 -20.86 6.95 -0.66
CA GLU A 352 -21.03 8.42 -0.73
C GLU A 352 -19.81 9.10 -1.34
N PHE A 353 -18.59 8.71 -0.91
CA PHE A 353 -17.36 9.25 -1.44
C PHE A 353 -17.21 8.99 -2.94
N PHE A 354 -17.33 7.75 -3.38
CA PHE A 354 -17.22 7.41 -4.80
C PHE A 354 -18.31 8.09 -5.63
N ARG A 355 -19.55 8.15 -5.14
CA ARG A 355 -20.65 8.82 -5.82
C ARG A 355 -20.38 10.32 -6.04
N ASN A 356 -19.76 10.97 -5.07
CA ASN A 356 -19.34 12.36 -5.18
C ASN A 356 -18.18 12.53 -6.17
N GLU A 357 -17.17 11.67 -6.14
CA GLU A 357 -16.03 11.73 -7.05
C GLU A 357 -16.42 11.52 -8.51
N PHE A 358 -17.35 10.60 -8.77
CA PHE A 358 -17.87 10.33 -10.12
C PHE A 358 -18.73 11.45 -10.71
N ARG A 359 -19.03 12.51 -9.96
CA ARG A 359 -19.67 13.72 -10.54
C ARG A 359 -18.71 14.47 -11.47
N THR A 360 -17.41 14.38 -11.22
CA THR A 360 -16.40 15.15 -11.96
C THR A 360 -15.29 14.29 -12.55
N ALA A 361 -15.02 13.12 -11.96
CA ALA A 361 -14.08 12.15 -12.49
C ALA A 361 -14.79 11.08 -13.33
N LYS A 362 -14.21 10.73 -14.47
CA LYS A 362 -14.71 9.62 -15.29
C LYS A 362 -14.18 8.28 -14.77
N CYS A 363 -14.89 7.21 -15.07
CA CYS A 363 -14.50 5.85 -14.72
C CYS A 363 -14.39 4.96 -15.95
N VAL A 364 -13.29 4.21 -16.04
CA VAL A 364 -13.07 3.18 -17.06
C VAL A 364 -12.59 1.91 -16.41
N ILE A 365 -13.11 0.77 -16.85
CA ILE A 365 -12.57 -0.53 -16.47
C ILE A 365 -11.75 -1.11 -17.61
N CYS A 366 -10.54 -1.62 -17.30
CA CYS A 366 -9.66 -2.26 -18.26
C CYS A 366 -9.38 -3.71 -17.83
N ASN A 367 -9.50 -4.64 -18.78
CA ASN A 367 -9.25 -6.06 -18.52
C ASN A 367 -7.84 -6.45 -18.98
N THR A 368 -6.99 -6.81 -18.03
CA THR A 368 -5.58 -7.21 -18.26
C THR A 368 -5.41 -8.73 -18.45
N GLY A 369 -6.50 -9.50 -18.41
CA GLY A 369 -6.49 -10.97 -18.48
C GLY A 369 -6.68 -11.56 -19.87
N LEU A 370 -7.14 -10.77 -20.83
CA LEU A 370 -7.50 -11.24 -22.16
C LEU A 370 -6.29 -11.76 -22.94
N LYS A 371 -6.54 -12.79 -23.74
CA LYS A 371 -5.52 -13.31 -24.66
C LYS A 371 -5.08 -12.23 -25.66
N GLY A 372 -3.79 -11.96 -25.68
CA GLY A 372 -3.20 -10.92 -26.53
C GLY A 372 -3.27 -9.50 -25.96
N GLU A 373 -3.88 -9.30 -24.78
CA GLU A 373 -3.72 -8.04 -24.07
C GLU A 373 -2.28 -7.94 -23.50
N THR A 374 -1.73 -6.74 -23.56
CA THR A 374 -0.36 -6.46 -23.11
C THR A 374 -0.35 -5.22 -22.22
N VAL A 375 0.67 -5.09 -21.38
CA VAL A 375 0.89 -3.89 -20.56
C VAL A 375 0.83 -2.61 -21.41
N LYS A 376 1.43 -2.65 -22.62
CA LYS A 376 1.43 -1.51 -23.55
C LYS A 376 0.02 -1.17 -24.07
N ARG A 377 -0.78 -2.18 -24.41
CA ARG A 377 -2.16 -1.97 -24.88
C ARG A 377 -3.04 -1.38 -23.79
N THR A 378 -2.99 -1.95 -22.57
CA THR A 378 -3.73 -1.40 -21.43
C THR A 378 -3.31 0.04 -21.14
N PHE A 379 -2.02 0.35 -21.16
CA PHE A 379 -1.51 1.71 -21.02
C PHE A 379 -2.08 2.64 -22.08
N GLN A 380 -2.09 2.24 -23.37
CA GLN A 380 -2.66 3.03 -24.47
C GLN A 380 -4.16 3.32 -24.27
N ARG A 381 -4.93 2.35 -23.74
CA ARG A 381 -6.36 2.55 -23.39
C ARG A 381 -6.50 3.60 -22.30
N ILE A 382 -5.72 3.50 -21.22
CA ILE A 382 -5.73 4.46 -20.12
C ILE A 382 -5.39 5.87 -20.63
N MET A 383 -4.37 6.01 -21.47
CA MET A 383 -4.00 7.30 -22.07
C MET A 383 -5.12 7.88 -22.94
N LYS A 384 -5.72 7.05 -23.81
CA LYS A 384 -6.86 7.47 -24.64
C LYS A 384 -8.09 7.85 -23.78
N ALA A 385 -8.32 7.15 -22.67
CA ALA A 385 -9.36 7.52 -21.72
C ALA A 385 -9.07 8.89 -21.06
N LEU A 386 -7.82 9.13 -20.67
CA LEU A 386 -7.40 10.38 -20.05
C LEU A 386 -7.51 11.60 -21.01
N GLU A 387 -7.31 11.41 -22.30
CA GLU A 387 -7.51 12.46 -23.31
C GLU A 387 -8.96 12.97 -23.35
N ARG A 388 -9.92 12.12 -22.97
CA ARG A 388 -11.35 12.45 -22.93
C ARG A 388 -11.81 13.10 -21.62
N CYS A 389 -10.92 13.18 -20.61
CA CYS A 389 -11.12 13.85 -19.33
C CYS A 389 -10.48 15.24 -19.39
#